data_b8708297cfcfc83b2393bf0bac0c173c
#
_entry.id   b8708297cfcfc83b2393bf0bac0c173c
#
_cell.length_a   1.000
_cell.length_b   1.000
_cell.length_c   1.000
_cell.angle_alpha   90.00
_cell.angle_beta   90.00
_cell.angle_gamma   90.00
#
_symmetry.space_group_name_H-M   'P 1'
#
loop_
_entity.id
_entity.type
_entity.pdbx_description
1 polymer ?
#
loop_
_entity_poly.entity_id
_entity_poly.type
_entity_poly.pdbx_seq_one_letter_code
_entity_poly.pdbx_strand_id
1 'polypeptide(L)'
;MHIPKLLAAALLVSMATAHAAPRPYTIIDHSTEAVMTKDSALAIWKSQVDAKTMARLIKLYPATKWGFISQVEGGFTTDKVCVITARAMMVPRITGGRLVFKPSQTATAFGAQAGATLDQCKELAATKLKEAVAAVGSSLVKS
;
A
#
# COMPACT_ATOMS: atom_id res chain seq x y z
N MET A 1 -10.92 -64.05 39.59
CA MET A 1 -11.57 -63.65 38.32
C MET A 1 -11.45 -62.15 38.20
N HIS A 2 -10.40 -61.64 37.44
CA HIS A 2 -10.09 -60.20 37.33
C HIS A 2 -10.48 -59.75 35.94
N ILE A 3 -11.37 -58.77 35.86
CA ILE A 3 -11.81 -58.15 34.60
C ILE A 3 -10.97 -56.90 34.41
N PRO A 4 -10.20 -56.74 33.32
CA PRO A 4 -9.50 -55.48 33.03
C PRO A 4 -10.46 -54.46 32.43
N LYS A 5 -10.48 -53.23 33.00
CA LYS A 5 -11.20 -52.06 32.48
C LYS A 5 -10.42 -51.50 31.28
N LEU A 6 -10.99 -51.59 30.11
CA LEU A 6 -10.54 -50.92 28.89
C LEU A 6 -10.85 -49.43 28.98
N LEU A 7 -9.82 -48.58 29.11
CA LEU A 7 -9.96 -47.13 28.92
C LEU A 7 -9.91 -46.83 27.40
N ALA A 8 -11.01 -46.41 26.86
CA ALA A 8 -11.07 -45.84 25.50
C ALA A 8 -10.64 -44.37 25.56
N ALA A 9 -9.44 -44.07 25.09
CA ALA A 9 -8.98 -42.69 24.91
C ALA A 9 -9.55 -42.13 23.58
N ALA A 10 -10.50 -41.24 23.67
CA ALA A 10 -11.02 -40.51 22.52
C ALA A 10 -10.03 -39.38 22.12
N LEU A 11 -9.32 -39.56 21.00
CA LEU A 11 -8.48 -38.54 20.36
C LEU A 11 -9.40 -37.49 19.68
N LEU A 12 -9.57 -36.36 20.32
CA LEU A 12 -10.16 -35.16 19.70
C LEU A 12 -9.15 -34.54 18.72
N VAL A 13 -9.30 -34.84 17.43
CA VAL A 13 -8.56 -34.18 16.37
C VAL A 13 -9.15 -32.77 16.17
N SER A 14 -8.52 -31.75 16.74
CA SER A 14 -8.85 -30.36 16.49
C SER A 14 -8.43 -30.01 15.06
N MET A 15 -9.37 -29.95 14.14
CA MET A 15 -9.15 -29.38 12.81
C MET A 15 -9.00 -27.86 12.94
N ALA A 16 -7.75 -27.39 13.02
CA ALA A 16 -7.43 -26.00 12.87
C ALA A 16 -7.75 -25.60 11.42
N THR A 17 -8.82 -24.84 11.23
CA THR A 17 -9.11 -24.21 9.94
C THR A 17 -8.02 -23.17 9.67
N ALA A 18 -7.07 -23.50 8.81
CA ALA A 18 -6.07 -22.56 8.33
C ALA A 18 -6.79 -21.50 7.51
N HIS A 19 -7.06 -20.35 8.12
CA HIS A 19 -7.51 -19.18 7.39
C HIS A 19 -6.33 -18.71 6.53
N ALA A 20 -6.47 -18.82 5.21
CA ALA A 20 -5.47 -18.29 4.29
C ALA A 20 -5.31 -16.78 4.57
N ALA A 21 -4.07 -16.34 4.81
CA ALA A 21 -3.76 -14.93 5.00
C ALA A 21 -4.27 -14.13 3.79
N PRO A 22 -4.89 -12.95 4.00
CA PRO A 22 -5.39 -12.14 2.89
C PRO A 22 -4.24 -11.80 1.96
N ARG A 23 -4.46 -11.96 0.64
CA ARG A 23 -3.44 -11.65 -0.36
C ARG A 23 -3.12 -10.16 -0.31
N PRO A 24 -1.83 -9.78 -0.29
CA PRO A 24 -1.44 -8.37 -0.31
C PRO A 24 -1.86 -7.72 -1.63
N TYR A 25 -2.11 -6.41 -1.60
CA TYR A 25 -2.35 -5.64 -2.81
C TYR A 25 -1.11 -5.65 -3.72
N THR A 26 -1.34 -5.69 -5.02
CA THR A 26 -0.31 -5.34 -6.00
C THR A 26 -0.14 -3.82 -5.97
N ILE A 27 1.08 -3.37 -5.75
CA ILE A 27 1.46 -1.95 -5.76
C ILE A 27 2.54 -1.77 -6.82
N ILE A 28 2.32 -0.84 -7.75
CA ILE A 28 3.28 -0.48 -8.79
C ILE A 28 3.69 0.97 -8.59
N ASP A 29 4.99 1.24 -8.64
CA ASP A 29 5.53 2.59 -8.57
C ASP A 29 6.05 3.03 -9.94
N HIS A 30 5.63 4.21 -10.36
CA HIS A 30 6.03 4.90 -11.59
C HIS A 30 6.76 6.21 -11.30
N SER A 31 7.38 6.33 -10.14
CA SER A 31 8.10 7.53 -9.75
C SER A 31 9.37 7.75 -10.58
N THR A 32 9.79 9.00 -10.67
CA THR A 32 11.10 9.37 -11.23
C THR A 32 12.19 8.95 -10.26
N GLU A 33 13.06 8.04 -10.68
CA GLU A 33 14.13 7.43 -9.86
C GLU A 33 15.01 8.47 -9.15
N ALA A 34 15.25 9.62 -9.79
CA ALA A 34 16.07 10.69 -9.22
C ALA A 34 15.52 11.26 -7.90
N VAL A 35 14.20 11.20 -7.69
CA VAL A 35 13.53 11.76 -6.49
C VAL A 35 12.91 10.69 -5.60
N MET A 36 12.58 9.50 -6.14
CA MET A 36 11.95 8.41 -5.39
C MET A 36 12.30 7.06 -5.99
N THR A 37 12.93 6.18 -5.21
CA THR A 37 13.18 4.79 -5.63
C THR A 37 11.93 3.94 -5.41
N LYS A 38 11.78 2.86 -6.19
CA LYS A 38 10.68 1.89 -6.01
C LYS A 38 10.61 1.33 -4.60
N ASP A 39 11.76 0.98 -4.02
CA ASP A 39 11.83 0.41 -2.67
C ASP A 39 11.36 1.41 -1.62
N SER A 40 11.74 2.68 -1.74
CA SER A 40 11.29 3.76 -0.87
C SER A 40 9.78 3.98 -0.99
N ALA A 41 9.24 3.99 -2.20
CA ALA A 41 7.81 4.12 -2.43
C ALA A 41 7.01 2.95 -1.82
N LEU A 42 7.47 1.71 -2.01
CA LEU A 42 6.83 0.52 -1.41
C LEU A 42 6.91 0.53 0.12
N ALA A 43 8.03 0.98 0.71
CA ALA A 43 8.16 1.14 2.15
C ALA A 43 7.16 2.16 2.71
N ILE A 44 6.93 3.26 1.99
CA ILE A 44 5.92 4.27 2.35
C ILE A 44 4.51 3.66 2.35
N TRP A 45 4.12 2.92 1.31
CA TRP A 45 2.84 2.24 1.26
C TRP A 45 2.63 1.32 2.47
N LYS A 46 3.64 0.53 2.82
CA LYS A 46 3.58 -0.40 3.97
C LYS A 46 3.44 0.32 5.31
N SER A 47 4.05 1.50 5.46
CA SER A 47 4.05 2.26 6.72
C SER A 47 2.85 3.17 6.91
N GLN A 48 2.20 3.62 5.83
CA GLN A 48 1.12 4.62 5.91
C GLN A 48 -0.28 4.01 6.08
N VAL A 49 -0.45 2.70 5.84
CA VAL A 49 -1.73 2.04 5.99
C VAL A 49 -1.68 1.11 7.20
N ASP A 50 -2.29 1.53 8.30
CA ASP A 50 -2.36 0.72 9.52
C ASP A 50 -3.19 -0.55 9.32
N ALA A 51 -3.03 -1.53 10.22
CA ALA A 51 -3.67 -2.84 10.12
C ALA A 51 -5.21 -2.76 10.11
N LYS A 52 -5.81 -1.82 10.84
CA LYS A 52 -7.26 -1.63 10.92
C LYS A 52 -7.80 -1.08 9.59
N THR A 53 -7.14 -0.07 9.05
CA THR A 53 -7.47 0.51 7.74
C THR A 53 -7.29 -0.53 6.64
N MET A 54 -6.19 -1.30 6.66
CA MET A 54 -5.94 -2.37 5.70
C MET A 54 -7.03 -3.45 5.74
N ALA A 55 -7.44 -3.90 6.91
CA ALA A 55 -8.52 -4.89 7.06
C ALA A 55 -9.85 -4.39 6.48
N ARG A 56 -10.16 -3.11 6.66
CA ARG A 56 -11.35 -2.48 6.09
C ARG A 56 -11.23 -2.33 4.57
N LEU A 57 -10.08 -1.93 4.06
CA LEU A 57 -9.81 -1.82 2.62
C LEU A 57 -9.99 -3.17 1.92
N ILE A 58 -9.41 -4.25 2.45
CA ILE A 58 -9.53 -5.59 1.88
C ILE A 58 -10.98 -6.06 1.80
N LYS A 59 -11.80 -5.70 2.79
CA LYS A 59 -13.22 -6.04 2.81
C LYS A 59 -14.03 -5.27 1.76
N LEU A 60 -13.76 -3.98 1.59
CA LEU A 60 -14.48 -3.10 0.65
C LEU A 60 -13.96 -3.23 -0.78
N TYR A 61 -12.65 -3.37 -0.92
CA TYR A 61 -11.93 -3.39 -2.20
C TYR A 61 -10.97 -4.60 -2.23
N PRO A 62 -11.47 -5.80 -2.56
CA PRO A 62 -10.63 -7.01 -2.55
C PRO A 62 -9.38 -6.89 -3.43
N ALA A 63 -8.23 -7.34 -2.94
CA ALA A 63 -6.95 -7.30 -3.67
C ALA A 63 -6.93 -8.15 -4.96
N THR A 64 -7.93 -9.01 -5.16
CA THR A 64 -8.15 -9.73 -6.42
C THR A 64 -8.71 -8.86 -7.54
N LYS A 65 -9.37 -7.75 -7.19
CA LYS A 65 -10.02 -6.81 -8.13
C LYS A 65 -9.36 -5.44 -8.18
N TRP A 66 -8.55 -5.12 -7.20
CA TRP A 66 -7.96 -3.79 -7.02
C TRP A 66 -6.48 -3.86 -6.70
N GLY A 67 -5.77 -2.81 -7.07
CA GLY A 67 -4.38 -2.57 -6.70
C GLY A 67 -4.11 -1.08 -6.62
N PHE A 68 -2.87 -0.73 -6.35
CA PHE A 68 -2.46 0.66 -6.18
C PHE A 68 -1.30 1.01 -7.09
N ILE A 69 -1.28 2.26 -7.50
CA ILE A 69 -0.17 2.86 -8.24
C ILE A 69 0.26 4.12 -7.49
N SER A 70 1.58 4.29 -7.34
CA SER A 70 2.17 5.56 -6.92
C SER A 70 2.99 6.18 -8.03
N GLN A 71 3.08 7.50 -7.99
CA GLN A 71 3.85 8.28 -8.94
C GLN A 71 4.36 9.53 -8.22
N VAL A 72 5.68 9.71 -8.20
CA VAL A 72 6.32 10.93 -7.70
C VAL A 72 7.15 11.52 -8.82
N GLU A 73 6.86 12.75 -9.14
CA GLU A 73 7.53 13.51 -10.19
C GLU A 73 8.01 14.85 -9.64
N GLY A 74 9.06 15.37 -10.23
CA GLY A 74 9.59 16.67 -9.89
C GLY A 74 11.10 16.76 -10.00
N GLY A 75 11.66 17.74 -9.36
CA GLY A 75 13.08 18.07 -9.39
C GLY A 75 13.31 19.54 -9.15
N PHE A 76 14.48 20.04 -9.55
CA PHE A 76 14.85 21.43 -9.38
C PHE A 76 14.46 22.28 -10.58
N THR A 77 13.87 23.43 -10.31
CA THR A 77 13.69 24.51 -11.30
C THR A 77 15.03 25.23 -11.57
N THR A 78 15.04 26.07 -12.58
CA THR A 78 16.20 26.96 -12.87
C THR A 78 16.59 27.83 -11.68
N ASP A 79 15.61 28.24 -10.87
CA ASP A 79 15.80 29.06 -9.66
C ASP A 79 16.16 28.23 -8.42
N LYS A 80 16.59 26.98 -8.61
CA LYS A 80 16.97 26.02 -7.53
C LYS A 80 15.86 25.77 -6.50
N VAL A 81 14.61 25.82 -6.94
CA VAL A 81 13.48 25.37 -6.13
C VAL A 81 13.21 23.91 -6.42
N CYS A 82 13.22 23.06 -5.39
CA CYS A 82 12.74 21.69 -5.51
C CYS A 82 11.20 21.72 -5.57
N VAL A 83 10.62 21.14 -6.62
CA VAL A 83 9.17 21.03 -6.80
C VAL A 83 8.82 19.57 -6.93
N ILE A 84 7.84 19.11 -6.15
CA ILE A 84 7.41 17.71 -6.10
C ILE A 84 5.90 17.62 -6.25
N THR A 85 5.46 16.70 -7.09
CA THR A 85 4.08 16.22 -7.16
C THR A 85 4.07 14.71 -6.87
N ALA A 86 3.27 14.29 -5.92
CA ALA A 86 3.08 12.88 -5.57
C ALA A 86 1.63 12.48 -5.73
N ARG A 87 1.38 11.32 -6.34
CA ARG A 87 0.05 10.75 -6.53
C ARG A 87 0.01 9.34 -5.97
N ALA A 88 -1.11 9.02 -5.34
CA ALA A 88 -1.48 7.68 -4.95
C ALA A 88 -2.86 7.36 -5.54
N MET A 89 -2.99 6.21 -6.19
CA MET A 89 -4.17 5.88 -6.98
C MET A 89 -4.61 4.44 -6.69
N MET A 90 -5.92 4.24 -6.55
CA MET A 90 -6.51 2.91 -6.61
C MET A 90 -6.97 2.62 -8.04
N VAL A 91 -6.59 1.49 -8.58
CA VAL A 91 -6.86 1.08 -9.95
C VAL A 91 -7.43 -0.34 -10.04
N PRO A 92 -8.25 -0.63 -11.07
CA PRO A 92 -8.75 -1.98 -11.29
C PRO A 92 -7.63 -2.97 -11.62
N ARG A 93 -7.82 -4.20 -11.16
CA ARG A 93 -7.02 -5.36 -11.50
C ARG A 93 -7.83 -6.28 -12.40
N ILE A 94 -7.32 -6.59 -13.57
CA ILE A 94 -7.96 -7.50 -14.52
C ILE A 94 -7.47 -8.94 -14.37
N THR A 95 -8.16 -9.87 -15.06
CA THR A 95 -7.75 -11.27 -15.17
C THR A 95 -6.28 -11.37 -15.61
N GLY A 96 -5.53 -12.26 -14.95
CA GLY A 96 -4.07 -12.34 -15.12
C GLY A 96 -3.27 -11.42 -14.21
N GLY A 97 -3.93 -10.64 -13.34
CA GLY A 97 -3.29 -9.90 -12.25
C GLY A 97 -2.70 -8.55 -12.64
N ARG A 98 -2.85 -8.11 -13.89
CA ARG A 98 -2.36 -6.80 -14.33
C ARG A 98 -3.24 -5.67 -13.80
N LEU A 99 -2.61 -4.55 -13.45
CA LEU A 99 -3.30 -3.30 -13.13
C LEU A 99 -3.61 -2.53 -14.42
N VAL A 100 -4.80 -1.94 -14.46
CA VAL A 100 -5.22 -1.06 -15.56
C VAL A 100 -5.14 0.37 -15.09
N PHE A 101 -4.42 1.22 -15.81
CA PHE A 101 -4.29 2.64 -15.49
C PHE A 101 -5.61 3.41 -15.78
N LYS A 102 -6.61 3.08 -14.97
CA LYS A 102 -7.91 3.76 -14.94
C LYS A 102 -8.27 4.04 -13.48
N PRO A 103 -7.73 5.11 -12.88
CA PRO A 103 -7.92 5.38 -11.46
C PRO A 103 -9.40 5.51 -11.11
N SER A 104 -9.84 4.75 -10.10
CA SER A 104 -11.16 4.91 -9.47
C SER A 104 -11.10 5.92 -8.34
N GLN A 105 -9.95 6.05 -7.70
CA GLN A 105 -9.67 7.02 -6.65
C GLN A 105 -8.24 7.51 -6.79
N THR A 106 -8.04 8.82 -6.65
CA THR A 106 -6.72 9.45 -6.71
C THR A 106 -6.59 10.48 -5.60
N ALA A 107 -5.43 10.50 -4.95
CA ALA A 107 -5.02 11.60 -4.10
C ALA A 107 -3.70 12.17 -4.64
N THR A 108 -3.58 13.48 -4.63
CA THR A 108 -2.39 14.20 -5.08
C THR A 108 -1.92 15.13 -3.97
N ALA A 109 -0.64 15.08 -3.67
CA ALA A 109 0.03 16.02 -2.80
C ALA A 109 1.15 16.71 -3.57
N PHE A 110 1.39 17.96 -3.23
CA PHE A 110 2.33 18.79 -3.95
C PHE A 110 3.13 19.64 -2.96
N GLY A 111 4.38 19.94 -3.28
CA GLY A 111 5.21 20.79 -2.46
C GLY A 111 6.34 21.42 -3.23
N ALA A 112 6.85 22.52 -2.69
CA ALA A 112 8.00 23.22 -3.22
C ALA A 112 8.88 23.71 -2.07
N GLN A 113 10.20 23.66 -2.27
CA GLN A 113 11.18 24.12 -1.28
C GLN A 113 12.33 24.83 -1.99
N ALA A 114 12.45 26.12 -1.73
CA ALA A 114 13.56 26.93 -2.24
C ALA A 114 14.86 26.60 -1.48
N GLY A 115 16.00 26.62 -2.20
CA GLY A 115 17.32 26.39 -1.61
C GLY A 115 17.54 24.97 -1.05
N ALA A 116 16.71 24.00 -1.43
CA ALA A 116 16.85 22.63 -0.98
C ALA A 116 18.11 21.96 -1.58
N THR A 117 18.73 21.11 -0.81
CA THR A 117 19.71 20.13 -1.33
C THR A 117 18.98 18.99 -2.04
N LEU A 118 19.71 18.14 -2.76
CA LEU A 118 19.12 16.94 -3.39
C LEU A 118 18.47 16.01 -2.35
N ASP A 119 19.12 15.81 -1.20
CA ASP A 119 18.59 14.97 -0.13
C ASP A 119 17.31 15.56 0.48
N GLN A 120 17.28 16.86 0.71
CA GLN A 120 16.06 17.55 1.16
C GLN A 120 14.93 17.47 0.12
N CYS A 121 15.25 17.52 -1.18
CA CYS A 121 14.27 17.32 -2.24
C CYS A 121 13.70 15.89 -2.24
N LYS A 122 14.53 14.86 -1.99
CA LYS A 122 14.07 13.48 -1.81
C LYS A 122 13.21 13.30 -0.53
N GLU A 123 13.55 13.97 0.56
CA GLU A 123 12.74 14.00 1.79
C GLU A 123 11.38 14.65 1.55
N LEU A 124 11.34 15.75 0.80
CA LEU A 124 10.09 16.38 0.37
C LEU A 124 9.25 15.40 -0.47
N ALA A 125 9.86 14.69 -1.41
CA ALA A 125 9.21 13.67 -2.23
C ALA A 125 8.58 12.56 -1.37
N ALA A 126 9.33 12.04 -0.38
CA ALA A 126 8.84 11.04 0.55
C ALA A 126 7.67 11.55 1.39
N THR A 127 7.76 12.78 1.89
CA THR A 127 6.69 13.44 2.66
C THR A 127 5.42 13.58 1.83
N LYS A 128 5.53 14.03 0.58
CA LYS A 128 4.37 14.20 -0.31
C LYS A 128 3.74 12.87 -0.72
N LEU A 129 4.53 11.83 -0.92
CA LEU A 129 3.97 10.50 -1.16
C LEU A 129 3.23 9.95 0.07
N LYS A 130 3.77 10.14 1.28
CA LYS A 130 3.08 9.77 2.53
C LYS A 130 1.71 10.47 2.65
N GLU A 131 1.65 11.76 2.37
CA GLU A 131 0.41 12.54 2.36
C GLU A 131 -0.60 11.99 1.34
N ALA A 132 -0.17 11.70 0.12
CA ALA A 132 -1.03 11.17 -0.93
C ALA A 132 -1.55 9.75 -0.58
N VAL A 133 -0.69 8.86 -0.06
CA VAL A 133 -1.07 7.50 0.35
C VAL A 133 -2.08 7.55 1.52
N ALA A 134 -1.82 8.38 2.53
CA ALA A 134 -2.74 8.56 3.65
C ALA A 134 -4.10 9.11 3.18
N ALA A 135 -4.10 10.07 2.26
CA ALA A 135 -5.32 10.68 1.73
C ALA A 135 -6.14 9.67 0.91
N VAL A 136 -5.53 8.88 0.01
CA VAL A 136 -6.26 7.86 -0.74
C VAL A 136 -6.81 6.78 0.17
N GLY A 137 -6.04 6.31 1.14
CA GLY A 137 -6.50 5.34 2.14
C GLY A 137 -7.70 5.84 2.95
N SER A 138 -7.64 7.08 3.43
CA SER A 138 -8.72 7.71 4.18
C SER A 138 -9.99 7.89 3.35
N SER A 139 -9.87 8.28 2.09
CA SER A 139 -11.03 8.49 1.20
C SER A 139 -11.77 7.19 0.93
N LEU A 140 -11.06 6.07 0.79
CA LEU A 140 -11.62 4.75 0.51
C LEU A 140 -12.37 4.13 1.70
N VAL A 141 -12.02 4.48 2.93
CA VAL A 141 -12.68 3.92 4.14
C VAL A 141 -13.78 4.81 4.71
N LYS A 142 -13.92 6.03 4.19
CA LYS A 142 -14.99 6.96 4.57
C LYS A 142 -16.25 6.82 3.70
N SER A 143 -16.14 6.11 2.59
CA SER A 143 -17.23 5.89 1.61
C SER A 143 -18.23 4.87 2.12
#